data_5a16da52585cbe76feb9286a9cc2151e
#
_entry.id   5a16da52585cbe76feb9286a9cc2151e
#
_cell.length_a   1.000
_cell.length_b   1.000
_cell.length_c   1.000
_cell.angle_alpha   90.00
_cell.angle_beta   90.00
_cell.angle_gamma   90.00
#
_symmetry.space_group_name_H-M   'P 1'
#
loop_
_entity.id
_entity.type
_entity.pdbx_description
1 polymer ?
#
loop_
_entity_poly.entity_id
_entity_poly.type
_entity_poly.pdbx_seq_one_letter_code
_entity_poly.pdbx_strand_id
1 'polypeptide(L)'
;VDLVGADAVATMICGLQFLDQGPDIAKDGRAAIVTAGPPGAGKSSAIQDLHLRGDGWRVIDPDAIKTLLLRHALTEGRFDNLLTHNLADGHPIMLNELSSLVHNESTMLAENILARCLQARENVVIEGTPFWPGLGTRYLENLEANDYGHLTILDVELSLAVALERARARWV
;
A
#
# COMPACT_ATOMS: atom_id res chain seq x y z
N VAL A 1 5.62 -22.16 -4.16
CA VAL A 1 6.71 -21.45 -4.84
C VAL A 1 7.45 -20.70 -3.75
N ASP A 2 8.69 -21.09 -3.51
CA ASP A 2 9.50 -20.51 -2.44
C ASP A 2 10.00 -19.14 -2.91
N LEU A 3 9.39 -18.08 -2.39
CA LEU A 3 9.70 -16.68 -2.68
C LEU A 3 10.86 -16.13 -1.80
N VAL A 4 11.64 -17.01 -1.17
CA VAL A 4 12.73 -16.64 -0.26
C VAL A 4 13.78 -15.71 -0.91
N GLY A 5 13.89 -15.73 -2.24
CA GLY A 5 14.65 -14.70 -2.97
C GLY A 5 13.95 -13.33 -3.05
N ALA A 6 12.61 -13.30 -2.90
CA ALA A 6 11.82 -12.08 -2.96
C ALA A 6 11.98 -11.21 -1.71
N ASP A 7 12.20 -11.79 -0.53
CA ASP A 7 12.35 -11.04 0.72
C ASP A 7 13.55 -10.07 0.70
N ALA A 8 14.69 -10.52 0.20
CA ALA A 8 15.89 -9.67 0.11
C ALA A 8 15.72 -8.58 -0.96
N VAL A 9 15.15 -8.94 -2.11
CA VAL A 9 14.95 -8.03 -3.24
C VAL A 9 13.79 -7.07 -2.97
N ALA A 10 12.69 -7.57 -2.42
CA ALA A 10 11.57 -6.74 -2.01
C ALA A 10 11.96 -5.79 -0.88
N THR A 11 12.75 -6.23 0.10
CA THR A 11 13.31 -5.37 1.15
C THR A 11 14.24 -4.31 0.54
N MET A 12 15.03 -4.66 -0.47
CA MET A 12 15.93 -3.74 -1.15
C MET A 12 15.16 -2.73 -2.03
N ILE A 13 14.17 -3.17 -2.82
CA ILE A 13 13.36 -2.29 -3.68
C ILE A 13 12.47 -1.37 -2.83
N CYS A 14 11.78 -1.90 -1.85
CA CYS A 14 10.95 -1.10 -0.95
C CYS A 14 11.81 -0.20 -0.06
N GLY A 15 12.96 -0.69 0.42
CA GLY A 15 13.91 0.11 1.17
C GLY A 15 14.44 1.29 0.39
N LEU A 16 14.85 1.09 -0.85
CA LEU A 16 15.40 2.16 -1.68
C LEU A 16 14.33 3.19 -2.10
N GLN A 17 13.15 2.75 -2.54
CA GLN A 17 12.10 3.68 -3.00
C GLN A 17 11.34 4.36 -1.85
N PHE A 18 11.19 3.70 -0.68
CA PHE A 18 10.58 4.34 0.49
C PHE A 18 11.57 5.19 1.28
N LEU A 19 12.85 4.87 1.29
CA LEU A 19 13.88 5.72 1.86
C LEU A 19 14.16 6.96 1.00
N ASP A 20 13.87 6.90 -0.30
CA ASP A 20 14.05 8.01 -1.25
C ASP A 20 12.89 9.05 -1.21
N GLN A 21 11.90 8.86 -0.32
CA GLN A 21 10.87 9.88 -0.05
C GLN A 21 11.42 11.11 0.72
N GLY A 22 12.72 11.33 0.68
CA GLY A 22 13.40 12.49 1.25
C GLY A 22 13.86 12.30 2.71
N PRO A 23 14.95 12.97 3.08
CA PRO A 23 15.52 12.88 4.42
C PRO A 23 14.70 13.58 5.51
N ASP A 24 13.73 14.42 5.14
CA ASP A 24 13.05 15.35 6.04
C ASP A 24 11.63 14.92 6.41
N ILE A 25 11.44 13.63 6.76
CA ILE A 25 10.16 13.20 7.33
C ILE A 25 10.02 13.78 8.73
N ALA A 26 8.93 14.52 8.96
CA ALA A 26 8.66 15.13 10.25
C ALA A 26 8.42 14.07 11.33
N LYS A 27 8.88 14.40 12.54
CA LYS A 27 8.72 13.57 13.75
C LYS A 27 7.89 14.29 14.81
N ASP A 28 7.28 15.39 14.42
CA ASP A 28 6.52 16.27 15.27
C ASP A 28 5.22 15.60 15.73
N GLY A 29 5.12 15.41 17.05
CA GLY A 29 3.92 14.84 17.65
C GLY A 29 3.71 13.35 17.40
N ARG A 30 4.56 12.69 16.60
CA ARG A 30 4.38 11.29 16.22
C ARG A 30 2.96 11.07 15.76
N ALA A 31 2.62 11.68 14.65
CA ALA A 31 1.27 11.67 14.11
C ALA A 31 1.09 10.55 13.10
N ALA A 32 -0.07 9.92 13.14
CA ALA A 32 -0.48 8.92 12.17
C ALA A 32 -1.80 9.31 11.53
N ILE A 33 -1.91 9.09 10.22
CA ILE A 33 -3.15 9.21 9.46
C ILE A 33 -3.45 7.84 8.85
N VAL A 34 -4.66 7.35 9.04
CA VAL A 34 -5.16 6.13 8.38
C VAL A 34 -6.24 6.54 7.41
N THR A 35 -6.11 6.14 6.15
CA THR A 35 -7.16 6.40 5.17
C THR A 35 -8.25 5.33 5.22
N ALA A 36 -9.50 5.73 5.03
CA ALA A 36 -10.66 4.87 4.91
C ALA A 36 -11.47 5.24 3.66
N GLY A 37 -12.33 4.34 3.21
CA GLY A 37 -13.19 4.54 2.05
C GLY A 37 -13.05 3.45 0.99
N PRO A 38 -14.07 3.26 0.13
CA PRO A 38 -14.11 2.19 -0.84
C PRO A 38 -13.03 2.32 -1.94
N PRO A 39 -12.75 1.24 -2.69
CA PRO A 39 -11.95 1.33 -3.90
C PRO A 39 -12.53 2.38 -4.87
N GLY A 40 -11.66 3.18 -5.47
CA GLY A 40 -12.11 4.27 -6.36
C GLY A 40 -12.56 5.55 -5.66
N ALA A 41 -12.62 5.59 -4.32
CA ALA A 41 -13.05 6.78 -3.56
C ALA A 41 -12.20 8.02 -3.83
N GLY A 42 -10.93 7.86 -4.20
CA GLY A 42 -10.00 8.97 -4.39
C GLY A 42 -9.13 9.26 -3.18
N LYS A 43 -8.87 8.24 -2.34
CA LYS A 43 -8.00 8.36 -1.16
C LYS A 43 -6.64 8.96 -1.49
N SER A 44 -5.98 8.45 -2.55
CA SER A 44 -4.67 8.96 -2.98
C SER A 44 -4.72 10.41 -3.46
N SER A 45 -5.84 10.83 -4.09
CA SER A 45 -6.06 12.23 -4.44
C SER A 45 -6.23 13.11 -3.20
N ALA A 46 -7.02 12.65 -2.22
CA ALA A 46 -7.19 13.36 -0.95
C ALA A 46 -5.85 13.52 -0.19
N ILE A 47 -5.00 12.49 -0.18
CA ILE A 47 -3.64 12.56 0.38
C ILE A 47 -2.82 13.65 -0.33
N GLN A 48 -2.91 13.71 -1.66
CA GLN A 48 -2.20 14.70 -2.46
C GLN A 48 -2.73 16.12 -2.22
N ASP A 49 -4.06 16.31 -2.23
CA ASP A 49 -4.72 17.60 -2.04
C ASP A 49 -4.46 18.18 -0.64
N LEU A 50 -4.30 17.31 0.36
CA LEU A 50 -3.94 17.68 1.73
C LEU A 50 -2.42 17.82 1.94
N HIS A 51 -1.62 17.74 0.86
CA HIS A 51 -0.15 17.82 0.91
C HIS A 51 0.51 16.81 1.85
N LEU A 52 -0.13 15.65 2.07
CA LEU A 52 0.40 14.59 2.93
C LEU A 52 1.44 13.70 2.23
N ARG A 53 1.72 13.98 0.96
CA ARG A 53 2.74 13.26 0.18
C ARG A 53 3.90 14.24 -0.07
N GLY A 54 5.01 14.04 0.62
CA GLY A 54 6.21 14.85 0.47
C GLY A 54 6.46 15.92 1.53
N ASP A 55 5.43 16.37 2.26
CA ASP A 55 5.54 17.44 3.25
C ASP A 55 5.74 16.91 4.68
N GLY A 56 6.80 16.16 4.89
CA GLY A 56 7.13 15.62 6.20
C GLY A 56 6.35 14.36 6.59
N TRP A 57 5.60 13.75 5.67
CA TRP A 57 4.84 12.53 5.90
C TRP A 57 5.39 11.35 5.11
N ARG A 58 5.50 10.20 5.76
CA ARG A 58 5.79 8.92 5.12
C ARG A 58 4.49 8.24 4.70
N VAL A 59 4.23 8.15 3.41
CA VAL A 59 3.06 7.43 2.89
C VAL A 59 3.42 5.96 2.69
N ILE A 60 2.67 5.08 3.35
CA ILE A 60 2.80 3.62 3.27
C ILE A 60 1.59 3.10 2.51
N ASP A 61 1.79 2.72 1.25
CA ASP A 61 0.76 2.27 0.31
C ASP A 61 1.04 0.83 -0.12
N PRO A 62 0.29 -0.17 0.39
CA PRO A 62 0.45 -1.56 0.01
C PRO A 62 0.21 -1.83 -1.48
N ASP A 63 -0.62 -1.04 -2.16
CA ASP A 63 -0.88 -1.21 -3.59
C ASP A 63 0.29 -0.71 -4.44
N ALA A 64 0.99 0.35 -4.01
CA ALA A 64 2.24 0.76 -4.62
C ALA A 64 3.31 -0.31 -4.47
N ILE A 65 3.44 -0.91 -3.29
CA ILE A 65 4.36 -2.04 -3.02
C ILE A 65 4.02 -3.22 -3.93
N LYS A 66 2.74 -3.58 -4.05
CA LYS A 66 2.25 -4.64 -4.92
C LYS A 66 2.66 -4.41 -6.38
N THR A 67 2.51 -3.18 -6.86
CA THR A 67 2.92 -2.79 -8.22
C THR A 67 4.41 -2.99 -8.45
N LEU A 68 5.24 -2.67 -7.46
CA LEU A 68 6.70 -2.87 -7.53
C LEU A 68 7.07 -4.36 -7.58
N LEU A 69 6.46 -5.17 -6.72
CA LEU A 69 6.67 -6.62 -6.70
C LEU A 69 6.28 -7.26 -8.04
N LEU A 70 5.14 -6.87 -8.60
CA LEU A 70 4.70 -7.35 -9.91
C LEU A 70 5.69 -6.97 -11.01
N ARG A 71 6.11 -5.71 -11.08
CA ARG A 71 7.09 -5.26 -12.08
C ARG A 71 8.39 -6.05 -12.00
N HIS A 72 8.88 -6.27 -10.79
CA HIS A 72 10.08 -7.07 -10.57
C HIS A 72 9.88 -8.52 -11.03
N ALA A 73 8.80 -9.17 -10.61
CA ALA A 73 8.49 -10.54 -11.01
C ALA A 73 8.34 -10.71 -12.53
N LEU A 74 7.76 -9.71 -13.21
CA LEU A 74 7.67 -9.68 -14.68
C LEU A 74 9.05 -9.55 -15.32
N THR A 75 9.90 -8.67 -14.81
CA THR A 75 11.27 -8.51 -15.34
C THR A 75 12.08 -9.80 -15.23
N GLU A 76 11.80 -10.61 -14.20
CA GLU A 76 12.44 -11.92 -14.01
C GLU A 76 11.74 -13.07 -14.76
N GLY A 77 10.69 -12.79 -15.52
CA GLY A 77 9.94 -13.82 -16.28
C GLY A 77 9.15 -14.79 -15.39
N ARG A 78 8.93 -14.48 -14.10
CA ARG A 78 8.28 -15.40 -13.14
C ARG A 78 6.85 -15.73 -13.51
N PHE A 79 6.17 -14.85 -14.25
CA PHE A 79 4.78 -15.01 -14.65
C PHE A 79 4.59 -15.27 -16.14
N ASP A 80 5.66 -15.51 -16.92
CA ASP A 80 5.59 -15.70 -18.38
C ASP A 80 4.62 -16.83 -18.76
N ASN A 81 4.63 -17.93 -18.01
CA ASN A 81 3.73 -19.05 -18.25
C ASN A 81 2.25 -18.68 -18.00
N LEU A 82 1.96 -17.77 -17.07
CA LEU A 82 0.59 -17.33 -16.80
C LEU A 82 0.11 -16.35 -17.85
N LEU A 83 0.96 -15.43 -18.28
CA LEU A 83 0.64 -14.42 -19.29
C LEU A 83 0.39 -15.02 -20.70
N THR A 84 0.89 -16.25 -20.95
CA THR A 84 0.62 -16.99 -22.20
C THR A 84 -0.69 -17.78 -22.14
N HIS A 85 -1.36 -17.85 -21.00
CA HIS A 85 -2.62 -18.56 -20.83
C HIS A 85 -3.81 -17.65 -21.10
N ASN A 86 -4.79 -18.23 -21.80
CA ASN A 86 -6.11 -17.60 -21.91
C ASN A 86 -7.05 -18.21 -20.86
N LEU A 87 -7.89 -17.35 -20.29
CA LEU A 87 -8.97 -17.76 -19.40
C LEU A 87 -10.04 -18.55 -20.17
N ALA A 88 -10.93 -19.21 -19.45
CA ALA A 88 -11.98 -20.04 -20.05
C ALA A 88 -12.93 -19.28 -21.01
N ASP A 89 -13.03 -17.97 -20.85
CA ASP A 89 -13.77 -17.05 -21.73
C ASP A 89 -12.98 -16.57 -22.95
N GLY A 90 -11.72 -17.00 -23.09
CA GLY A 90 -10.84 -16.66 -24.20
C GLY A 90 -10.03 -15.39 -24.02
N HIS A 91 -10.20 -14.66 -22.89
CA HIS A 91 -9.40 -13.47 -22.61
C HIS A 91 -8.03 -13.85 -22.03
N PRO A 92 -6.96 -13.08 -22.37
CA PRO A 92 -5.67 -13.25 -21.72
C PRO A 92 -5.73 -12.82 -20.25
N ILE A 93 -4.87 -13.42 -19.42
CA ILE A 93 -4.70 -12.97 -18.03
C ILE A 93 -4.14 -11.55 -18.02
N MET A 94 -4.87 -10.64 -17.37
CA MET A 94 -4.46 -9.25 -17.25
C MET A 94 -3.45 -9.08 -16.09
N LEU A 95 -2.55 -8.12 -16.22
CA LEU A 95 -1.54 -7.85 -15.20
C LEU A 95 -2.15 -7.60 -13.81
N ASN A 96 -3.27 -6.89 -13.76
CA ASN A 96 -3.97 -6.57 -12.51
C ASN A 96 -4.50 -7.83 -11.79
N GLU A 97 -4.80 -8.91 -12.53
CA GLU A 97 -5.25 -10.17 -11.95
C GLU A 97 -4.11 -10.90 -11.21
N LEU A 98 -2.87 -10.72 -11.67
CA LEU A 98 -1.68 -11.24 -11.02
C LEU A 98 -1.40 -10.54 -9.66
N SER A 99 -2.03 -9.42 -9.40
CA SER A 99 -1.84 -8.66 -8.16
C SER A 99 -2.22 -9.45 -6.90
N SER A 100 -3.14 -10.39 -7.02
CA SER A 100 -3.53 -11.29 -5.93
C SER A 100 -2.40 -12.25 -5.53
N LEU A 101 -1.50 -12.58 -6.44
CA LEU A 101 -0.39 -13.52 -6.20
C LEU A 101 0.71 -12.93 -5.33
N VAL A 102 0.80 -11.61 -5.26
CA VAL A 102 1.79 -10.88 -4.43
C VAL A 102 1.15 -10.13 -3.26
N HIS A 103 -0.11 -10.45 -2.96
CA HIS A 103 -0.87 -9.74 -1.92
C HIS A 103 -0.27 -9.92 -0.53
N ASN A 104 0.05 -11.14 -0.15
CA ASN A 104 0.61 -11.43 1.16
C ASN A 104 1.98 -10.76 1.36
N GLU A 105 2.84 -10.86 0.36
CA GLU A 105 4.17 -10.27 0.38
C GLU A 105 4.08 -8.74 0.48
N SER A 106 3.18 -8.11 -0.28
CA SER A 106 2.98 -6.66 -0.21
C SER A 106 2.49 -6.19 1.16
N THR A 107 1.61 -6.98 1.79
CA THR A 107 1.10 -6.70 3.13
C THR A 107 2.20 -6.83 4.18
N MET A 108 2.97 -7.92 4.16
CA MET A 108 4.10 -8.12 5.08
C MET A 108 5.14 -7.01 4.96
N LEU A 109 5.45 -6.58 3.73
CA LEU A 109 6.39 -5.48 3.50
C LEU A 109 5.85 -4.15 4.02
N ALA A 110 4.59 -3.84 3.76
CA ALA A 110 3.94 -2.64 4.29
C ALA A 110 3.99 -2.60 5.83
N GLU A 111 3.72 -3.73 6.49
CA GLU A 111 3.79 -3.85 7.95
C GLU A 111 5.22 -3.67 8.47
N ASN A 112 6.22 -4.24 7.80
CA ASN A 112 7.62 -4.07 8.17
C ASN A 112 8.09 -2.62 7.98
N ILE A 113 7.68 -1.96 6.90
CA ILE A 113 7.97 -0.55 6.66
C ILE A 113 7.32 0.30 7.75
N LEU A 114 6.03 0.07 8.03
CA LEU A 114 5.32 0.76 9.10
C LEU A 114 6.05 0.63 10.44
N ALA A 115 6.42 -0.59 10.84
CA ALA A 115 7.12 -0.83 12.09
C ALA A 115 8.43 -0.02 12.19
N ARG A 116 9.21 0.05 11.09
CA ARG A 116 10.45 0.85 11.05
C ARG A 116 10.17 2.35 11.15
N CYS A 117 9.14 2.85 10.46
CA CYS A 117 8.75 4.26 10.52
C CYS A 117 8.29 4.65 11.93
N LEU A 118 7.51 3.79 12.59
CA LEU A 118 7.06 4.01 13.96
C LEU A 118 8.25 4.04 14.95
N GLN A 119 9.20 3.09 14.81
CA GLN A 119 10.44 3.09 15.61
C GLN A 119 11.28 4.35 15.38
N ALA A 120 11.32 4.85 14.13
CA ALA A 120 11.99 6.10 13.78
C ALA A 120 11.20 7.36 14.19
N ARG A 121 9.97 7.18 14.71
CA ARG A 121 9.06 8.24 15.15
C ARG A 121 8.63 9.19 14.00
N GLU A 122 8.60 8.68 12.78
CA GLU A 122 8.19 9.46 11.61
C GLU A 122 6.68 9.69 11.61
N ASN A 123 6.23 10.85 11.12
CA ASN A 123 4.83 11.04 10.81
C ASN A 123 4.43 10.14 9.64
N VAL A 124 3.36 9.36 9.78
CA VAL A 124 2.98 8.34 8.81
C VAL A 124 1.57 8.51 8.30
N VAL A 125 1.40 8.25 7.00
CA VAL A 125 0.09 8.03 6.36
C VAL A 125 0.01 6.57 5.96
N ILE A 126 -0.95 5.85 6.52
CA ILE A 126 -1.21 4.45 6.21
C ILE A 126 -2.35 4.43 5.19
N GLU A 127 -2.00 4.20 3.92
CA GLU A 127 -2.99 4.12 2.85
C GLU A 127 -3.59 2.71 2.80
N GLY A 128 -4.90 2.64 2.87
CA GLY A 128 -5.62 1.37 2.86
C GLY A 128 -7.04 1.53 3.37
N THR A 129 -7.79 0.44 3.35
CA THR A 129 -9.11 0.39 3.99
C THR A 129 -9.05 -0.67 5.07
N PRO A 130 -9.17 -0.29 6.35
CA PRO A 130 -9.21 -1.26 7.44
C PRO A 130 -10.55 -2.02 7.36
N PHE A 131 -10.57 -3.13 6.60
CA PHE A 131 -11.80 -3.86 6.29
C PHE A 131 -12.09 -5.02 7.24
N TRP A 132 -11.13 -5.48 8.04
CA TRP A 132 -11.37 -6.52 9.03
C TRP A 132 -11.27 -5.97 10.46
N PRO A 133 -12.11 -6.43 11.39
CA PRO A 133 -12.29 -5.80 12.71
C PRO A 133 -11.01 -5.70 13.55
N GLY A 134 -10.06 -6.62 13.39
CA GLY A 134 -8.81 -6.62 14.17
C GLY A 134 -7.75 -5.63 13.69
N LEU A 135 -7.87 -5.11 12.46
CA LEU A 135 -6.83 -4.26 11.89
C LEU A 135 -6.72 -2.90 12.60
N GLY A 136 -7.86 -2.29 12.91
CA GLY A 136 -7.89 -1.03 13.66
C GLY A 136 -7.28 -1.19 15.07
N THR A 137 -7.63 -2.25 15.77
CA THR A 137 -7.03 -2.55 17.08
C THR A 137 -5.52 -2.71 16.99
N ARG A 138 -5.04 -3.46 15.99
CA ARG A 138 -3.60 -3.66 15.77
C ARG A 138 -2.86 -2.36 15.45
N TYR A 139 -3.48 -1.46 14.69
CA TYR A 139 -2.89 -0.13 14.46
C TYR A 139 -2.79 0.67 15.75
N LEU A 140 -3.85 0.70 16.57
CA LEU A 140 -3.83 1.39 17.86
C LEU A 140 -2.74 0.84 18.78
N GLU A 141 -2.66 -0.49 18.95
CA GLU A 141 -1.63 -1.14 19.76
C GLU A 141 -0.20 -0.80 19.28
N ASN A 142 0.04 -0.81 17.97
CA ASN A 142 1.34 -0.46 17.40
C ASN A 142 1.69 1.02 17.61
N LEU A 143 0.72 1.92 17.49
CA LEU A 143 0.90 3.36 17.71
C LEU A 143 1.17 3.65 19.18
N GLU A 144 0.40 3.06 20.10
CA GLU A 144 0.60 3.18 21.55
C GLU A 144 1.99 2.67 21.97
N ALA A 145 2.39 1.49 21.46
CA ALA A 145 3.70 0.90 21.76
C ALA A 145 4.88 1.76 21.32
N ASN A 146 4.67 2.70 20.38
CA ASN A 146 5.68 3.63 19.88
C ASN A 146 5.44 5.09 20.32
N ASP A 147 4.59 5.30 21.31
CA ASP A 147 4.26 6.62 21.91
C ASP A 147 3.68 7.62 20.89
N TYR A 148 2.87 7.18 19.93
CA TYR A 148 2.16 8.08 19.03
C TYR A 148 0.98 8.73 19.73
N GLY A 149 0.97 10.06 19.78
CA GLY A 149 -0.04 10.86 20.47
C GLY A 149 -1.25 11.24 19.64
N HIS A 150 -1.13 11.13 18.30
CA HIS A 150 -2.17 11.60 17.37
C HIS A 150 -2.46 10.56 16.30
N LEU A 151 -3.73 10.15 16.22
CA LEU A 151 -4.28 9.35 15.14
C LEU A 151 -5.45 10.09 14.50
N THR A 152 -5.36 10.30 13.19
CA THR A 152 -6.44 10.84 12.36
C THR A 152 -6.94 9.79 11.39
N ILE A 153 -8.25 9.65 11.27
CA ILE A 153 -8.86 8.83 10.23
C ILE A 153 -9.34 9.76 9.12
N LEU A 154 -8.77 9.60 7.92
CA LEU A 154 -9.19 10.30 6.73
C LEU A 154 -10.16 9.41 5.95
N ASP A 155 -11.44 9.60 6.17
CA ASP A 155 -12.49 8.87 5.46
C ASP A 155 -12.90 9.62 4.18
N VAL A 156 -12.87 8.91 3.05
CA VAL A 156 -13.22 9.46 1.75
C VAL A 156 -14.46 8.74 1.23
N GLU A 157 -15.58 9.42 1.30
CA GLU A 157 -16.88 8.89 0.90
C GLU A 157 -17.27 9.34 -0.51
N LEU A 158 -17.95 8.47 -1.23
CA LEU A 158 -18.65 8.79 -2.47
C LEU A 158 -19.79 7.81 -2.70
N SER A 159 -20.70 8.17 -3.61
CA SER A 159 -21.82 7.30 -3.95
C SER A 159 -21.34 5.98 -4.56
N LEU A 160 -22.05 4.89 -4.27
CA LEU A 160 -21.72 3.55 -4.81
C LEU A 160 -21.62 3.57 -6.34
N ALA A 161 -22.49 4.32 -7.02
CA ALA A 161 -22.49 4.41 -8.47
C ALA A 161 -21.16 4.96 -9.01
N VAL A 162 -20.68 6.06 -8.42
CA VAL A 162 -19.39 6.67 -8.80
C VAL A 162 -18.21 5.77 -8.42
N ALA A 163 -18.26 5.08 -7.27
CA ALA A 163 -17.24 4.14 -6.88
C ALA A 163 -17.09 3.00 -7.88
N LEU A 164 -18.21 2.41 -8.31
CA LEU A 164 -18.24 1.34 -9.30
C LEU A 164 -17.75 1.79 -10.67
N GLU A 165 -18.15 2.98 -11.12
CA GLU A 165 -17.70 3.56 -12.38
C GLU A 165 -16.16 3.73 -12.37
N ARG A 166 -15.61 4.35 -11.35
CA ARG A 166 -14.18 4.56 -11.21
C ARG A 166 -13.40 3.24 -11.04
N ALA A 167 -13.96 2.28 -10.31
CA ALA A 167 -13.35 0.97 -10.18
C ALA A 167 -13.28 0.26 -11.53
N ARG A 168 -14.35 0.25 -12.33
CA ARG A 168 -14.39 -0.33 -13.67
C ARG A 168 -13.39 0.35 -14.63
N ALA A 169 -13.30 1.67 -14.61
CA ALA A 169 -12.36 2.42 -15.46
C ALA A 169 -10.88 2.10 -15.19
N ARG A 170 -10.55 1.49 -14.06
CA ARG A 170 -9.19 1.03 -13.76
C ARG A 170 -8.87 -0.36 -14.31
N TRP A 171 -9.88 -1.10 -14.77
CA TRP A 171 -9.73 -2.46 -15.32
C TRP A 171 -9.66 -2.47 -16.86
N VAL A 172 -9.88 -1.36 -17.49
CA VAL A 172 -9.80 -1.15 -18.94
C VAL A 172 -8.49 -0.39 -19.23
#